data_f07071b5553c1b08f8e211db6a6f6d36
#
_entry.id   f07071b5553c1b08f8e211db6a6f6d36
#
_cell.length_a   1.000
_cell.length_b   1.000
_cell.length_c   1.000
_cell.angle_alpha   90.00
_cell.angle_beta   90.00
_cell.angle_gamma   90.00
#
_symmetry.space_group_name_H-M   'P 1'
#
loop_
_entity.id
_entity.type
_entity.pdbx_description
1 polymer ?
#
loop_
_entity_poly.entity_id
_entity_poly.type
_entity_poly.pdbx_seq_one_letter_code
_entity_poly.pdbx_strand_id
1 'polypeptide(L)'
;HHEHFGFIIVSCDRADLKLSPKGLSIYGDTERDFQPIEPPALPRKEVIDEFVGGCLGIRRPIHDGRWGLDTMACCVALLESSRRNTDVAPNQLLDTLSEKP
;
A
#
# COMPACT_ATOMS: atom_id res chain seq x y z
N HIS A 1 -10.99 -11.00 -14.94
CA HIS A 1 -9.80 -11.42 -14.21
C HIS A 1 -8.73 -10.38 -14.41
N HIS A 2 -8.46 -9.56 -13.39
CA HIS A 2 -7.62 -8.40 -13.57
C HIS A 2 -6.29 -8.58 -12.83
N GLU A 3 -5.26 -8.90 -13.58
CA GLU A 3 -3.89 -8.96 -13.09
C GLU A 3 -3.24 -7.57 -13.20
N HIS A 4 -3.87 -6.56 -12.58
CA HIS A 4 -3.46 -5.17 -12.74
C HIS A 4 -2.41 -4.70 -11.75
N PHE A 5 -1.98 -5.58 -10.89
CA PHE A 5 -0.89 -5.22 -10.01
C PHE A 5 0.39 -5.24 -10.82
N GLY A 6 0.97 -4.10 -11.03
CA GLY A 6 2.30 -4.02 -11.61
C GLY A 6 3.30 -4.91 -10.88
N PHE A 7 4.52 -4.88 -11.31
CA PHE A 7 5.60 -5.63 -10.69
C PHE A 7 5.91 -5.02 -9.32
N ILE A 8 5.52 -5.70 -8.24
CA ILE A 8 5.76 -5.27 -6.86
C ILE A 8 6.73 -6.24 -6.21
N ILE A 9 7.90 -5.72 -5.83
CA ILE A 9 8.87 -6.40 -4.97
C ILE A 9 9.14 -5.52 -3.76
N VAL A 10 9.15 -6.13 -2.58
CA VAL A 10 9.54 -5.49 -1.33
C VAL A 10 10.76 -6.23 -0.80
N SER A 11 11.90 -5.55 -0.77
CA SER A 11 13.14 -6.09 -0.21
C SER A 11 13.21 -5.77 1.28
N CYS A 12 13.42 -6.80 2.07
CA CYS A 12 13.58 -6.76 3.51
C CYS A 12 14.94 -7.36 3.92
N ASP A 13 15.32 -7.20 5.18
CA ASP A 13 16.64 -7.66 5.69
C ASP A 13 16.88 -9.16 5.53
N ARG A 14 15.83 -9.98 5.52
CA ARG A 14 15.94 -11.45 5.51
C ARG A 14 15.20 -12.14 4.37
N ALA A 15 14.48 -11.39 3.53
CA ALA A 15 13.73 -11.96 2.42
C ALA A 15 13.28 -10.88 1.44
N ASP A 16 13.14 -11.25 0.18
CA ASP A 16 12.40 -10.47 -0.82
C ASP A 16 10.98 -11.01 -0.98
N LEU A 17 10.03 -10.11 -1.00
CA LEU A 17 8.61 -10.43 -1.15
C LEU A 17 8.15 -10.02 -2.56
N LYS A 18 7.52 -10.93 -3.28
CA LYS A 18 6.94 -10.65 -4.59
C LYS A 18 5.45 -10.92 -4.57
N LEU A 19 4.65 -9.87 -4.75
CA LEU A 19 3.21 -10.01 -4.87
C LEU A 19 2.81 -10.46 -6.28
N SER A 20 1.82 -11.35 -6.34
CA SER A 20 1.17 -11.81 -7.57
C SER A 20 -0.34 -11.96 -7.35
N PRO A 21 -1.15 -12.04 -8.42
CA PRO A 21 -2.59 -12.29 -8.28
C PRO A 21 -2.96 -13.61 -7.61
N LYS A 22 -2.02 -14.53 -7.51
CA LYS A 22 -2.22 -15.87 -6.92
C LYS A 22 -1.74 -15.97 -5.48
N GLY A 23 -0.95 -14.98 -5.02
CA GLY A 23 -0.39 -15.01 -3.68
C GLY A 23 0.94 -14.28 -3.57
N LEU A 24 1.57 -14.46 -2.43
CA LEU A 24 2.83 -13.87 -2.04
C LEU A 24 3.96 -14.89 -2.15
N SER A 25 4.94 -14.64 -3.00
CA SER A 25 6.21 -15.38 -3.02
C SER A 25 7.19 -14.74 -2.05
N ILE A 26 7.81 -15.55 -1.22
CA ILE A 26 8.80 -15.16 -0.22
C ILE A 26 10.12 -15.82 -0.60
N TYR A 27 11.13 -15.02 -0.87
CA TYR A 27 12.47 -15.47 -1.22
C TYR A 27 13.40 -15.16 -0.06
N GLY A 28 13.59 -16.13 0.84
CA GLY A 28 14.58 -16.04 1.91
C GLY A 28 16.00 -16.38 1.41
N ASP A 29 16.98 -16.27 2.29
CA ASP A 29 18.40 -16.53 1.96
C ASP A 29 18.65 -17.97 1.50
N THR A 30 17.91 -18.93 2.07
CA THR A 30 18.09 -20.36 1.81
C THR A 30 16.84 -21.07 1.36
N GLU A 31 15.67 -20.47 1.57
CA GLU A 31 14.39 -21.11 1.33
C GLU A 31 13.47 -20.19 0.52
N ARG A 32 12.61 -20.81 -0.25
CA ARG A 32 11.54 -20.13 -0.98
C ARG A 32 10.20 -20.67 -0.50
N ASP A 33 9.29 -19.75 -0.13
CA ASP A 33 7.94 -20.07 0.24
C ASP A 33 6.92 -19.36 -0.64
N PHE A 34 5.70 -19.87 -0.67
CA PHE A 34 4.59 -19.27 -1.40
C PHE A 34 3.32 -19.32 -0.55
N GLN A 35 2.79 -18.16 -0.22
CA GLN A 35 1.52 -18.05 0.48
C GLN A 35 0.40 -17.73 -0.52
N PRO A 36 -0.51 -18.68 -0.78
CA PRO A 36 -1.63 -18.44 -1.67
C PRO A 36 -2.59 -17.42 -1.06
N ILE A 37 -3.15 -16.55 -1.90
CA ILE A 37 -4.20 -15.60 -1.53
C ILE A 37 -5.43 -15.97 -2.35
N GLU A 38 -6.50 -16.34 -1.66
CA GLU A 38 -7.77 -16.65 -2.30
C GLU A 38 -8.35 -15.37 -2.94
N PRO A 39 -8.85 -15.45 -4.17
CA PRO A 39 -9.50 -14.32 -4.78
C PRO A 39 -10.80 -13.98 -4.04
N PRO A 40 -11.16 -12.68 -3.93
CA PRO A 40 -12.41 -12.29 -3.31
C PRO A 40 -13.60 -12.92 -4.05
N ALA A 41 -14.61 -13.35 -3.30
CA ALA A 41 -15.84 -13.93 -3.86
C ALA A 41 -16.58 -12.95 -4.79
N LEU A 42 -16.51 -11.67 -4.46
CA LEU A 42 -17.02 -10.57 -5.27
C LEU A 42 -15.95 -9.48 -5.38
N PRO A 43 -15.80 -8.83 -6.55
CA PRO A 43 -14.86 -7.75 -6.71
C PRO A 43 -15.11 -6.63 -5.69
N ARG A 44 -14.04 -6.17 -5.01
CA ARG A 44 -14.08 -5.07 -4.03
C ARG A 44 -14.94 -5.33 -2.79
N LYS A 45 -15.32 -6.58 -2.52
CA LYS A 45 -16.13 -6.91 -1.35
C LYS A 45 -15.52 -6.39 -0.06
N GLU A 46 -14.23 -6.59 0.13
CA GLU A 46 -13.50 -6.19 1.34
C GLU A 46 -13.55 -4.68 1.56
N VAL A 47 -13.43 -3.89 0.51
CA VAL A 47 -13.50 -2.41 0.57
C VAL A 47 -14.90 -1.96 0.97
N ILE A 48 -15.94 -2.59 0.41
CA ILE A 48 -17.33 -2.28 0.73
C ILE A 48 -17.64 -2.69 2.16
N ASP A 49 -17.22 -3.89 2.59
CA ASP A 49 -17.41 -4.39 3.95
C ASP A 49 -16.71 -3.49 4.99
N GLU A 50 -15.52 -2.99 4.66
CA GLU A 50 -14.78 -2.06 5.50
C GLU A 50 -15.53 -0.74 5.66
N PHE A 51 -16.00 -0.16 4.55
CA PHE A 51 -16.75 1.07 4.53
C PHE A 51 -18.05 0.95 5.34
N VAL A 52 -18.85 -0.09 5.07
CA VAL A 52 -20.11 -0.34 5.79
C VAL A 52 -19.85 -0.56 7.28
N GLY A 53 -18.82 -1.37 7.61
CA GLY A 53 -18.43 -1.61 9.00
C GLY A 53 -18.02 -0.33 9.74
N GLY A 54 -17.35 0.58 9.05
CA GLY A 54 -17.01 1.91 9.57
C GLY A 54 -18.25 2.79 9.79
N CYS A 55 -19.17 2.84 8.83
CA CYS A 55 -20.42 3.60 8.94
C CYS A 55 -21.31 3.11 10.09
N LEU A 56 -21.35 1.81 10.33
CA LEU A 56 -22.13 1.19 11.39
C LEU A 56 -21.41 1.20 12.75
N GLY A 57 -20.20 1.71 12.84
CA GLY A 57 -19.42 1.71 14.07
C GLY A 57 -18.96 0.32 14.55
N ILE A 58 -19.02 -0.71 13.69
CA ILE A 58 -18.64 -2.09 14.02
C ILE A 58 -17.13 -2.22 14.12
N ARG A 59 -16.41 -1.51 13.25
CA ARG A 59 -14.94 -1.51 13.21
C ARG A 59 -14.39 -0.16 12.70
N ARG A 60 -13.18 0.17 13.16
CA ARG A 60 -12.48 1.33 12.60
C ARG A 60 -11.95 0.96 11.21
N PRO A 61 -12.23 1.77 10.17
CA PRO A 61 -11.66 1.54 8.85
C PRO A 61 -10.14 1.72 8.86
N ILE A 62 -9.44 0.86 8.12
CA ILE A 62 -7.99 0.97 7.90
C ILE A 62 -7.71 2.10 6.91
N HIS A 63 -8.52 2.17 5.85
CA HIS A 63 -8.44 3.20 4.80
C HIS A 63 -9.20 4.46 5.23
N ASP A 64 -8.74 5.09 6.30
CA ASP A 64 -9.30 6.35 6.80
C ASP A 64 -8.66 7.56 6.10
N GLY A 65 -9.06 8.78 6.52
CA GLY A 65 -8.52 10.01 5.95
C GLY A 65 -7.02 10.18 6.14
N ARG A 66 -6.46 9.63 7.23
CA ARG A 66 -5.01 9.67 7.47
C ARG A 66 -4.27 8.78 6.46
N TRP A 67 -4.76 7.57 6.25
CA TRP A 67 -4.23 6.69 5.21
C TRP A 67 -4.27 7.34 3.82
N GLY A 68 -5.38 8.02 3.49
CA GLY A 68 -5.52 8.75 2.23
C GLY A 68 -4.49 9.88 2.09
N LEU A 69 -4.26 10.63 3.15
CA LEU A 69 -3.26 11.70 3.19
C LEU A 69 -1.84 11.16 3.02
N ASP A 70 -1.49 10.09 3.73
CA ASP A 70 -0.17 9.47 3.62
C ASP A 70 0.08 8.91 2.22
N THR A 71 -0.93 8.30 1.60
CA THR A 71 -0.88 7.83 0.21
C THR A 71 -0.66 8.97 -0.77
N MET A 72 -1.37 10.08 -0.62
CA MET A 72 -1.20 11.27 -1.45
C MET A 72 0.20 11.88 -1.27
N ALA A 73 0.70 11.95 -0.04
CA ALA A 73 2.06 12.43 0.23
C ALA A 73 3.13 11.58 -0.47
N CYS A 74 2.98 10.26 -0.48
CA CYS A 74 3.86 9.37 -1.25
C CYS A 74 3.81 9.67 -2.75
N CYS A 75 2.62 9.84 -3.34
CA CYS A 75 2.48 10.17 -4.75
C CYS A 75 3.16 11.50 -5.10
N VAL A 76 2.97 12.52 -4.28
CA VAL A 76 3.61 13.83 -4.49
C VAL A 76 5.12 13.75 -4.30
N ALA A 77 5.59 12.99 -3.30
CA ALA A 77 7.02 12.79 -3.07
C ALA A 77 7.71 12.12 -4.27
N LEU A 78 7.07 11.14 -4.91
CA LEU A 78 7.57 10.52 -6.14
C LEU A 78 7.74 11.53 -7.28
N LEU A 79 6.73 12.38 -7.50
CA LEU A 79 6.80 13.44 -8.51
C LEU A 79 7.91 14.45 -8.22
N GLU A 80 8.03 14.86 -6.95
CA GLU A 80 9.04 15.82 -6.51
C GLU A 80 10.46 15.23 -6.59
N SER A 81 10.62 13.97 -6.20
CA SER A 81 11.88 13.24 -6.33
C SER A 81 12.33 13.16 -7.79
N SER A 82 11.41 12.82 -8.68
CA SER A 82 11.68 12.81 -10.13
C SER A 82 12.08 14.18 -10.67
N ARG A 83 11.41 15.25 -10.23
CA ARG A 83 11.69 16.63 -10.67
C ARG A 83 13.03 17.14 -10.17
N ARG A 84 13.39 16.81 -8.92
CA ARG A 84 14.63 17.28 -8.28
C ARG A 84 15.82 16.36 -8.50
N ASN A 85 15.56 15.16 -9.01
CA ASN A 85 16.54 14.07 -9.14
C ASN A 85 17.26 13.76 -7.80
N THR A 86 16.49 13.72 -6.71
CA THR A 86 16.96 13.42 -5.35
C THR A 86 15.88 12.71 -4.55
N ASP A 87 16.26 12.08 -3.45
CA ASP A 87 15.32 11.45 -2.54
C ASP A 87 14.45 12.50 -1.84
N VAL A 88 13.16 12.22 -1.73
CA VAL A 88 12.19 13.06 -1.03
C VAL A 88 11.40 12.20 -0.06
N ALA A 89 11.50 12.53 1.23
CA ALA A 89 10.72 11.84 2.25
C ALA A 89 9.26 12.37 2.25
N PRO A 90 8.24 11.49 2.16
CA PRO A 90 6.83 11.91 2.16
C PRO A 90 6.44 12.77 3.38
N ASN A 91 7.00 12.48 4.55
CA ASN A 91 6.72 13.21 5.78
C ASN A 91 7.09 14.69 5.70
N GLN A 92 8.17 15.05 4.99
CA GLN A 92 8.57 16.45 4.81
C GLN A 92 7.51 17.28 4.10
N LEU A 93 6.71 16.65 3.23
CA LEU A 93 5.62 17.33 2.53
C LEU A 93 4.40 17.54 3.45
N LEU A 94 4.16 16.63 4.38
CA LEU A 94 3.08 16.78 5.36
C LEU A 94 3.37 17.88 6.37
N ASP A 95 4.62 18.03 6.80
CA ASP A 95 5.05 19.08 7.72
C ASP A 95 4.87 20.48 7.12
N THR A 96 5.19 20.65 5.83
CA THR A 96 4.98 21.92 5.11
C THR A 96 3.52 22.31 4.94
N LEU A 97 2.58 21.36 4.98
CA LEU A 97 1.14 21.62 4.92
C LEU A 97 0.57 22.00 6.28
N SER A 98 1.16 21.53 7.37
CA SER A 98 0.76 21.84 8.74
C SER A 98 1.26 23.21 9.23
N GLU A 99 2.28 23.79 8.59
CA GLU A 99 2.89 25.08 8.96
C GLU A 99 2.26 26.28 8.24
N LYS A 100 1.31 26.08 7.33
CA LYS A 100 0.58 27.19 6.72
C LYS A 100 -0.59 27.61 7.60
N PRO A 101 -0.62 28.85 8.11
CA PRO A 101 -1.72 29.40 8.90
C PRO A 101 -3.03 29.53 8.08
#